data_0b260971a5571b31f8871a58b0da3d69
#
_entry.id   0b260971a5571b31f8871a58b0da3d69
#
_cell.length_a   1.000
_cell.length_b   1.000
_cell.length_c   1.000
_cell.angle_alpha   90.00
_cell.angle_beta   90.00
_cell.angle_gamma   90.00
#
_symmetry.space_group_name_H-M   'P 1'
#
loop_
_entity.id
_entity.type
_entity.pdbx_description
1 polymer ?
#
loop_
_entity_poly.entity_id
_entity_poly.type
_entity_poly.pdbx_seq_one_letter_code
_entity_poly.pdbx_strand_id
1 'polypeptide(L)'
;MREKFRQFMIGRYGTDGLNQFLSMSSIVMLLVSLLTRVSLFTWLGAALLILCYYRSLSRNISKRTEENYRFYSLKDRFNNKFRRLKEQWANRKLYHYYRCPQCRQKLRVPRGRGRIQISCPRCGTQFIKKS
;
A
#
# COMPACT_ATOMS: atom_id res chain seq x y z
N MET A 1 20.48 -26.88 -19.55
CA MET A 1 20.37 -25.43 -19.35
C MET A 1 19.80 -25.03 -17.96
N ARG A 2 18.74 -25.68 -17.47
CA ARG A 2 18.14 -25.35 -16.15
C ARG A 2 19.08 -25.50 -14.98
N GLU A 3 19.92 -26.52 -14.95
CA GLU A 3 20.86 -26.77 -13.84
C GLU A 3 21.98 -25.72 -13.76
N LYS A 4 22.53 -25.31 -14.91
CA LYS A 4 23.54 -24.24 -14.99
C LYS A 4 22.97 -22.90 -14.49
N PHE A 5 21.71 -22.59 -14.84
CA PHE A 5 21.03 -21.40 -14.35
C PHE A 5 20.76 -21.47 -12.84
N ARG A 6 20.37 -22.62 -12.33
CA ARG A 6 20.13 -22.87 -10.91
C ARG A 6 21.43 -22.73 -10.09
N GLN A 7 22.54 -23.29 -10.58
CA GLN A 7 23.86 -23.12 -9.97
C GLN A 7 24.32 -21.65 -9.98
N PHE A 8 24.06 -20.93 -11.08
CA PHE A 8 24.38 -19.50 -11.18
C PHE A 8 23.58 -18.64 -10.18
N MET A 9 22.37 -19.04 -9.83
CA MET A 9 21.49 -18.34 -8.88
C MET A 9 21.78 -18.69 -7.42
N ILE A 10 22.61 -19.69 -7.12
CA ILE A 10 23.00 -20.03 -5.75
C ILE A 10 23.74 -18.85 -5.12
N GLY A 11 23.29 -18.40 -3.95
CA GLY A 11 23.85 -17.25 -3.23
C GLY A 11 23.46 -15.87 -3.76
N ARG A 12 22.49 -15.80 -4.68
CA ARG A 12 21.86 -14.55 -5.14
C ARG A 12 20.46 -14.41 -4.57
N TYR A 13 20.01 -13.17 -4.44
CA TYR A 13 18.73 -12.87 -3.80
C TYR A 13 17.52 -13.44 -4.57
N GLY A 14 17.56 -13.41 -5.91
CA GLY A 14 16.49 -13.86 -6.77
C GLY A 14 15.34 -12.85 -6.92
N THR A 15 14.13 -13.35 -7.17
CA THR A 15 12.93 -12.54 -7.36
C THR A 15 12.12 -12.46 -6.06
N ASP A 16 11.82 -11.25 -5.61
CA ASP A 16 10.97 -10.94 -4.45
C ASP A 16 9.75 -10.10 -4.85
N GLY A 17 8.88 -9.79 -3.89
CA GLY A 17 7.68 -9.00 -4.15
C GLY A 17 7.97 -7.58 -4.62
N LEU A 18 9.02 -6.94 -4.12
CA LEU A 18 9.45 -5.63 -4.60
C LEU A 18 9.99 -5.72 -6.04
N ASN A 19 10.76 -6.77 -6.34
CA ASN A 19 11.28 -7.00 -7.68
C ASN A 19 10.17 -7.25 -8.70
N GLN A 20 9.17 -8.03 -8.30
CA GLN A 20 7.97 -8.26 -9.12
C GLN A 20 7.20 -6.95 -9.38
N PHE A 21 7.05 -6.12 -8.35
CA PHE A 21 6.41 -4.80 -8.51
C PHE A 21 7.20 -3.90 -9.46
N LEU A 22 8.53 -3.84 -9.35
CA LEU A 22 9.39 -3.06 -10.24
C LEU A 22 9.31 -3.55 -11.68
N SER A 23 9.32 -4.88 -11.92
CA SER A 23 9.21 -5.44 -13.26
C SER A 23 7.85 -5.14 -13.90
N MET A 24 6.76 -5.28 -13.14
CA MET A 24 5.42 -4.92 -13.63
C MET A 24 5.31 -3.43 -13.95
N SER A 25 5.87 -2.57 -13.10
CA SER A 25 5.89 -1.12 -13.34
C SER A 25 6.68 -0.77 -14.59
N SER A 26 7.81 -1.44 -14.84
CA SER A 26 8.60 -1.21 -16.04
C SER A 26 7.86 -1.63 -17.31
N ILE A 27 7.17 -2.78 -17.31
CA ILE A 27 6.34 -3.23 -18.43
C ILE A 27 5.23 -2.21 -18.71
N VAL A 28 4.53 -1.74 -17.68
CA VAL A 28 3.48 -0.71 -17.83
C VAL A 28 4.06 0.57 -18.45
N MET A 29 5.22 1.04 -17.98
CA MET A 29 5.89 2.23 -18.54
C MET A 29 6.25 2.05 -20.01
N LEU A 30 6.75 0.88 -20.41
CA LEU A 30 7.08 0.57 -21.80
C LEU A 30 5.81 0.51 -22.67
N LEU A 31 4.72 -0.06 -22.18
CA LEU A 31 3.44 -0.07 -22.90
C LEU A 31 2.88 1.34 -23.07
N VAL A 32 2.93 2.17 -22.03
CA VAL A 32 2.52 3.59 -22.10
C VAL A 32 3.39 4.34 -23.11
N SER A 33 4.70 4.09 -23.14
CA SER A 33 5.62 4.68 -24.14
C SER A 33 5.23 4.32 -25.57
N LEU A 34 4.84 3.06 -25.79
CA LEU A 34 4.40 2.59 -27.10
C LEU A 34 3.13 3.32 -27.57
N LEU A 35 2.20 3.57 -26.66
CA LEU A 35 0.94 4.26 -26.96
C LEU A 35 1.12 5.77 -27.14
N THR A 36 1.89 6.41 -26.28
CA THR A 36 2.08 7.87 -26.27
C THR A 36 3.20 8.37 -27.18
N ARG A 37 4.10 7.46 -27.62
CA ARG A 37 5.34 7.76 -28.36
C ARG A 37 6.28 8.75 -27.63
N VAL A 38 6.12 8.91 -26.31
CA VAL A 38 6.97 9.78 -25.51
C VAL A 38 8.20 9.01 -25.04
N SER A 39 9.38 9.40 -25.52
CA SER A 39 10.66 8.74 -25.22
C SER A 39 11.03 8.71 -23.74
N LEU A 40 10.53 9.66 -22.94
CA LEU A 40 10.75 9.70 -21.48
C LEU A 40 10.30 8.40 -20.80
N PHE A 41 9.13 7.87 -21.16
CA PHE A 41 8.60 6.63 -20.58
C PHE A 41 9.44 5.41 -20.96
N THR A 42 10.04 5.41 -22.16
CA THR A 42 10.97 4.36 -22.58
C THR A 42 12.22 4.34 -21.70
N TRP A 43 12.83 5.50 -21.47
CA TRP A 43 14.01 5.62 -20.62
C TRP A 43 13.72 5.23 -19.16
N LEU A 44 12.59 5.67 -18.63
CA LEU A 44 12.18 5.29 -17.27
C LEU A 44 11.91 3.78 -17.16
N GLY A 45 11.22 3.19 -18.12
CA GLY A 45 10.98 1.74 -18.17
C GLY A 45 12.27 0.93 -18.24
N ALA A 46 13.21 1.36 -19.11
CA ALA A 46 14.52 0.73 -19.22
C ALA A 46 15.35 0.84 -17.94
N ALA A 47 15.36 2.00 -17.29
CA ALA A 47 16.04 2.20 -16.01
C ALA A 47 15.47 1.27 -14.91
N LEU A 48 14.15 1.13 -14.84
CA LEU A 48 13.50 0.20 -13.90
C LEU A 48 13.85 -1.26 -14.16
N LEU A 49 13.96 -1.68 -15.45
CA LEU A 49 14.41 -3.03 -15.79
C LEU A 49 15.84 -3.28 -15.37
N ILE A 50 16.73 -2.33 -15.59
CA ILE A 50 18.14 -2.43 -15.18
C ILE A 50 18.24 -2.56 -13.65
N LEU A 51 17.49 -1.74 -12.92
CA LEU A 51 17.43 -1.82 -11.45
C LEU A 51 16.87 -3.18 -10.97
N CYS A 52 15.81 -3.68 -11.61
CA CYS A 52 15.22 -4.98 -11.30
C CYS A 52 16.24 -6.10 -11.52
N TYR A 53 16.96 -6.07 -12.64
CA TYR A 53 17.99 -7.05 -12.96
C TYR A 53 19.17 -6.99 -11.99
N TYR A 54 19.72 -5.80 -11.74
CA TYR A 54 20.79 -5.57 -10.77
C TYR A 54 20.41 -6.08 -9.38
N ARG A 55 19.18 -5.81 -8.95
CA ARG A 55 18.65 -6.24 -7.66
C ARG A 55 18.54 -7.77 -7.57
N SER A 56 18.01 -8.42 -8.61
CA SER A 56 17.86 -9.88 -8.67
C SER A 56 19.20 -10.62 -8.61
N LEU A 57 20.24 -10.05 -9.21
CA LEU A 57 21.60 -10.63 -9.22
C LEU A 57 22.43 -10.27 -8.00
N SER A 58 21.94 -9.41 -7.12
CA SER A 58 22.66 -8.97 -5.92
C SER A 58 22.95 -10.13 -4.98
N ARG A 59 24.18 -10.21 -4.47
CA ARG A 59 24.59 -11.16 -3.42
C ARG A 59 24.31 -10.68 -2.01
N ASN A 60 23.96 -9.40 -1.83
CA ASN A 60 23.64 -8.85 -0.52
C ASN A 60 22.19 -9.14 -0.13
N ILE A 61 21.94 -10.38 0.28
CA ILE A 61 20.61 -10.92 0.60
C ILE A 61 19.99 -10.13 1.77
N SER A 62 20.75 -9.84 2.82
CA SER A 62 20.24 -9.15 4.02
C SER A 62 19.66 -7.79 3.71
N LYS A 63 20.41 -6.94 2.98
CA LYS A 63 19.95 -5.61 2.57
C LYS A 63 18.70 -5.68 1.69
N ARG A 64 18.65 -6.63 0.75
CA ARG A 64 17.50 -6.79 -0.16
C ARG A 64 16.25 -7.28 0.55
N THR A 65 16.41 -8.16 1.54
CA THR A 65 15.31 -8.61 2.39
C THR A 65 14.74 -7.45 3.22
N GLU A 66 15.59 -6.59 3.78
CA GLU A 66 15.15 -5.41 4.52
C GLU A 66 14.38 -4.42 3.63
N GLU A 67 14.87 -4.15 2.41
CA GLU A 67 14.17 -3.30 1.44
C GLU A 67 12.80 -3.87 1.08
N ASN A 68 12.70 -5.19 0.87
CA ASN A 68 11.46 -5.88 0.59
C ASN A 68 10.48 -5.81 1.78
N TYR A 69 10.98 -5.98 3.01
CA TYR A 69 10.18 -5.82 4.22
C TYR A 69 9.61 -4.40 4.37
N ARG A 70 10.45 -3.38 4.13
CA ARG A 70 10.01 -1.97 4.12
C ARG A 70 8.92 -1.73 3.06
N PHE A 71 9.07 -2.30 1.87
CA PHE A 71 8.06 -2.23 0.82
C PHE A 71 6.74 -2.84 1.26
N TYR A 72 6.73 -4.05 1.83
CA TYR A 72 5.50 -4.67 2.33
C TYR A 72 4.87 -3.86 3.46
N SER A 73 5.65 -3.33 4.39
CA SER A 73 5.13 -2.49 5.47
C SER A 73 4.43 -1.23 4.95
N LEU A 74 4.98 -0.59 3.92
CA LEU A 74 4.35 0.56 3.25
C LEU A 74 3.08 0.15 2.51
N LYS A 75 3.12 -0.95 1.77
CA LYS A 75 1.97 -1.52 1.06
C LYS A 75 0.82 -1.84 2.02
N ASP A 76 1.12 -2.45 3.17
CA ASP A 76 0.12 -2.77 4.18
C ASP A 76 -0.47 -1.53 4.84
N ARG A 77 0.34 -0.52 5.12
CA ARG A 77 -0.15 0.79 5.62
C ARG A 77 -1.12 1.41 4.61
N PHE A 78 -0.78 1.38 3.33
CA PHE A 78 -1.61 1.92 2.26
C PHE A 78 -2.91 1.12 2.11
N ASN A 79 -2.83 -0.20 2.04
CA ASN A 79 -3.98 -1.09 1.94
C ASN A 79 -4.92 -0.94 3.14
N ASN A 80 -4.38 -0.86 4.36
CA ASN A 80 -5.17 -0.67 5.58
C ASN A 80 -5.88 0.69 5.59
N LYS A 81 -5.22 1.75 5.09
CA LYS A 81 -5.86 3.06 4.93
C LYS A 81 -6.99 3.01 3.92
N PHE A 82 -6.78 2.35 2.78
CA PHE A 82 -7.78 2.20 1.73
C PHE A 82 -8.97 1.34 2.20
N ARG A 83 -8.70 0.23 2.89
CA ARG A 83 -9.73 -0.62 3.49
C ARG A 83 -10.61 0.15 4.48
N ARG A 84 -10.00 0.94 5.38
CA ARG A 84 -10.74 1.80 6.31
C ARG A 84 -11.61 2.83 5.60
N LEU A 85 -11.13 3.44 4.54
CA LEU A 85 -11.91 4.36 3.73
C LEU A 85 -13.09 3.64 3.06
N LYS A 86 -12.85 2.49 2.46
CA LYS A 86 -13.89 1.66 1.83
C LYS A 86 -14.97 1.24 2.83
N GLU A 87 -14.56 0.78 4.02
CA GLU A 87 -15.48 0.44 5.11
C GLU A 87 -16.30 1.65 5.58
N GLN A 88 -15.68 2.83 5.70
CA GLN A 88 -16.41 4.06 6.03
C GLN A 88 -17.43 4.42 4.95
N TRP A 89 -17.10 4.25 3.69
CA TRP A 89 -18.00 4.49 2.56
C TRP A 89 -19.15 3.49 2.55
N ALA A 90 -18.88 2.21 2.70
CA ALA A 90 -19.90 1.16 2.74
C ALA A 90 -20.89 1.38 3.91
N ASN A 91 -20.37 1.82 5.06
CA ASN A 91 -21.14 2.01 6.27
C ASN A 91 -21.80 3.41 6.39
N ARG A 92 -21.64 4.30 5.39
CA ARG A 92 -22.22 5.67 5.44
C ARG A 92 -23.73 5.70 5.61
N LYS A 93 -24.44 4.70 5.09
CA LYS A 93 -25.89 4.59 5.22
C LYS A 93 -26.34 4.15 6.61
N LEU A 94 -25.54 3.36 7.30
CA LEU A 94 -25.88 2.76 8.59
C LEU A 94 -25.34 3.55 9.79
N TYR A 95 -24.23 4.27 9.63
CA TYR A 95 -23.53 4.93 10.73
C TYR A 95 -23.15 6.37 10.40
N HIS A 96 -23.23 7.23 11.43
CA HIS A 96 -22.61 8.54 11.46
C HIS A 96 -21.24 8.46 12.15
N TYR A 97 -20.28 9.23 11.65
CA TYR A 97 -18.96 9.35 12.26
C TYR A 97 -18.79 10.75 12.86
N TYR A 98 -18.72 10.82 14.17
CA TYR A 98 -18.48 12.06 14.90
C TYR A 98 -17.06 12.12 15.44
N ARG A 99 -16.57 13.33 15.66
CA ARG A 99 -15.30 13.54 16.36
C ARG A 99 -15.59 14.09 17.76
N CYS A 100 -14.92 13.52 18.76
CA CYS A 100 -14.99 14.04 20.11
C CYS A 100 -14.46 15.49 20.15
N PRO A 101 -15.18 16.43 20.79
CA PRO A 101 -14.74 17.82 20.86
C PRO A 101 -13.45 18.00 21.66
N GLN A 102 -13.17 17.14 22.64
CA GLN A 102 -12.00 17.24 23.50
C GLN A 102 -10.77 16.51 22.96
N CYS A 103 -10.87 15.22 22.58
CA CYS A 103 -9.72 14.42 22.15
C CYS A 103 -9.68 14.11 20.66
N ARG A 104 -10.64 14.61 19.86
CA ARG A 104 -10.79 14.43 18.42
C ARG A 104 -10.87 12.97 17.95
N GLN A 105 -11.09 12.03 18.87
CA GLN A 105 -11.30 10.62 18.53
C GLN A 105 -12.53 10.47 17.64
N LYS A 106 -12.43 9.67 16.56
CA LYS A 106 -13.57 9.33 15.72
C LYS A 106 -14.43 8.28 16.41
N LEU A 107 -15.72 8.56 16.52
CA LEU A 107 -16.74 7.71 17.13
C LEU A 107 -17.75 7.29 16.08
N ARG A 108 -18.10 6.02 16.05
CA ARG A 108 -19.10 5.46 15.15
C ARG A 108 -20.44 5.31 15.90
N VAL A 109 -21.46 5.90 15.34
CA VAL A 109 -22.79 5.98 15.95
C VAL A 109 -23.84 5.51 14.95
N PRO A 110 -24.75 4.60 15.31
CA PRO A 110 -25.81 4.14 14.42
C PRO A 110 -26.76 5.28 14.07
N ARG A 111 -27.24 5.30 12.81
CA ARG A 111 -28.23 6.27 12.33
C ARG A 111 -29.65 5.96 12.81
N GLY A 112 -30.50 6.97 12.79
CA GLY A 112 -31.96 6.80 13.01
C GLY A 112 -32.39 6.72 14.47
N ARG A 113 -31.52 7.05 15.43
CA ARG A 113 -31.86 7.03 16.86
C ARG A 113 -32.20 8.40 17.47
N GLY A 114 -32.41 9.42 16.63
CA GLY A 114 -32.76 10.76 17.11
C GLY A 114 -31.61 11.47 17.82
N ARG A 115 -31.92 12.21 18.88
CA ARG A 115 -30.90 12.83 19.75
C ARG A 115 -30.34 11.80 20.71
N ILE A 116 -29.05 11.56 20.64
CA ILE A 116 -28.34 10.58 21.50
C ILE A 116 -27.19 11.23 22.23
N GLN A 117 -26.96 10.76 23.43
CA GLN A 117 -25.80 11.09 24.25
C GLN A 117 -24.66 10.13 23.88
N ILE A 118 -23.53 10.66 23.48
CA ILE A 118 -22.36 9.92 23.06
C ILE A 118 -21.28 10.09 24.11
N SER A 119 -20.84 9.00 24.72
CA SER A 119 -19.69 8.99 25.64
C SER A 119 -18.43 8.61 24.89
N CYS A 120 -17.38 9.40 25.02
CA CYS A 120 -16.10 9.10 24.39
C CYS A 120 -15.33 8.05 25.21
N PRO A 121 -14.97 6.89 24.64
CA PRO A 121 -14.25 5.84 25.38
C PRO A 121 -12.81 6.22 25.72
N ARG A 122 -12.27 7.27 25.12
CA ARG A 122 -10.88 7.69 25.34
C ARG A 122 -10.73 8.73 26.45
N CYS A 123 -11.65 9.70 26.54
CA CYS A 123 -11.55 10.83 27.48
C CYS A 123 -12.78 10.96 28.40
N GLY A 124 -13.77 10.08 28.30
CA GLY A 124 -14.98 10.12 29.12
C GLY A 124 -15.97 11.26 28.79
N THR A 125 -15.60 12.20 27.92
CA THR A 125 -16.46 13.35 27.60
C THR A 125 -17.76 12.91 26.97
N GLN A 126 -18.88 13.46 27.49
CA GLN A 126 -20.22 13.21 26.99
C GLN A 126 -20.70 14.41 26.16
N PHE A 127 -21.30 14.14 25.01
CA PHE A 127 -21.88 15.18 24.17
C PHE A 127 -23.10 14.64 23.41
N ILE A 128 -24.04 15.54 23.11
CA ILE A 128 -25.28 15.18 22.43
C ILE A 128 -25.18 15.54 20.95
N LYS A 129 -25.51 14.58 20.09
CA LYS A 129 -25.64 14.79 18.64
C LYS A 129 -26.90 14.09 18.12
N LYS A 130 -27.41 14.60 16.98
CA LYS A 130 -28.52 13.97 16.25
C LYS A 130 -27.93 12.85 15.39
N SER A 131 -28.46 11.64 15.55
CA SER A 131 -28.06 10.48 14.78
C SER A 131 -28.83 10.39 13.46
#